data_06474a296e8683bca7d0133291bfd4e9
#
_entry.id   06474a296e8683bca7d0133291bfd4e9
#
_cell.length_a   1.000
_cell.length_b   1.000
_cell.length_c   1.000
_cell.angle_alpha   90.00
_cell.angle_beta   90.00
_cell.angle_gamma   90.00
#
_symmetry.space_group_name_H-M   'P 1'
#
loop_
_entity.id
_entity.type
_entity.pdbx_description
1 polymer ?
#
loop_
_entity_poly.entity_id
_entity_poly.type
_entity_poly.pdbx_seq_one_letter_code
_entity_poly.pdbx_strand_id
1 'polypeptide(L)'
;MIFKLIYLTSKINLVLMLLKNIDLNKIIIKRTITINPNASLLDAREVLVRHNLRRLVVTDSKKCPVGIITEKDIVKTIYALGDKPIKSVKVSGFMSKKLITIKKTDSIYDCAKLMKKNHISSIIVLDNNGILEGLITKTDLVSIFLTHAISPLKISKIMTRNVITSMPGDSLLYVESLLIHNRITRIVIQRNKIPVGIITYRDFVPAKLPYWLSQSADPKEVENYRMKSNIGEFQVNQMNHLLHFKAVDIMSPNPITVEFDKDVGVAVLLMIRNGISGLPVVKKSKMIGIITKTDIVNAIAEA
;
A
#
# COMPACT_ATOMS: atom_id res chain seq x y z
N MET A 1 -21.78 -32.30 -10.01
CA MET A 1 -20.68 -31.34 -10.10
C MET A 1 -21.08 -30.07 -10.87
N ILE A 2 -21.76 -30.19 -11.98
CA ILE A 2 -22.23 -29.06 -12.83
C ILE A 2 -23.26 -28.16 -12.11
N PHE A 3 -24.26 -28.72 -11.39
CA PHE A 3 -25.25 -27.97 -10.62
C PHE A 3 -24.64 -27.08 -9.52
N LYS A 4 -23.55 -27.53 -8.89
CA LYS A 4 -22.83 -26.77 -7.86
C LYS A 4 -22.05 -25.60 -8.46
N LEU A 5 -21.58 -25.74 -9.70
CA LEU A 5 -20.89 -24.69 -10.44
C LEU A 5 -21.86 -23.60 -10.90
N ILE A 6 -23.02 -23.99 -11.42
CA ILE A 6 -24.09 -23.08 -11.86
C ILE A 6 -24.67 -22.30 -10.66
N TYR A 7 -24.82 -22.94 -9.50
CA TYR A 7 -25.32 -22.32 -8.28
C TYR A 7 -24.31 -21.32 -7.68
N LEU A 8 -23.02 -21.62 -7.79
CA LEU A 8 -21.95 -20.66 -7.39
C LEU A 8 -21.87 -19.44 -8.33
N THR A 9 -21.96 -19.65 -9.64
CA THR A 9 -21.97 -18.56 -10.63
C THR A 9 -23.20 -17.68 -10.49
N SER A 10 -24.39 -18.24 -10.22
CA SER A 10 -25.60 -17.44 -10.02
C SER A 10 -25.53 -16.56 -8.75
N LYS A 11 -24.95 -17.06 -7.66
CA LYS A 11 -24.79 -16.28 -6.41
C LYS A 11 -23.71 -15.20 -6.52
N ILE A 12 -22.61 -15.48 -7.20
CA ILE A 12 -21.60 -14.48 -7.51
C ILE A 12 -22.21 -13.38 -8.38
N ASN A 13 -22.98 -13.73 -9.41
CA ASN A 13 -23.69 -12.78 -10.25
C ASN A 13 -24.69 -11.92 -9.47
N LEU A 14 -25.37 -12.46 -8.47
CA LEU A 14 -26.29 -11.70 -7.62
C LEU A 14 -25.55 -10.66 -6.77
N VAL A 15 -24.42 -11.02 -6.15
CA VAL A 15 -23.57 -10.07 -5.40
C VAL A 15 -23.08 -8.95 -6.30
N LEU A 16 -22.73 -9.28 -7.55
CA LEU A 16 -22.28 -8.30 -8.53
C LEU A 16 -23.40 -7.36 -8.99
N MET A 17 -24.58 -7.90 -9.17
CA MET A 17 -25.75 -7.09 -9.51
C MET A 17 -26.06 -6.09 -8.38
N LEU A 18 -25.88 -6.49 -7.13
CA LEU A 18 -26.00 -5.60 -5.96
C LEU A 18 -24.86 -4.56 -5.92
N LEU A 19 -23.63 -4.96 -6.23
CA LEU A 19 -22.49 -4.04 -6.24
C LEU A 19 -22.56 -3.00 -7.38
N LYS A 20 -23.21 -3.32 -8.51
CA LYS A 20 -23.42 -2.37 -9.60
C LYS A 20 -24.32 -1.19 -9.24
N ASN A 21 -25.23 -1.37 -8.30
CA ASN A 21 -26.22 -0.36 -7.93
C ASN A 21 -25.84 0.47 -6.70
N ILE A 22 -24.60 0.33 -6.19
CA ILE A 22 -24.16 1.10 -5.04
C ILE A 22 -23.73 2.49 -5.50
N ASP A 23 -24.35 3.51 -4.90
CA ASP A 23 -24.01 4.91 -5.11
C ASP A 23 -22.60 5.23 -4.56
N LEU A 24 -21.71 5.62 -5.44
CA LEU A 24 -20.34 6.01 -5.08
C LEU A 24 -20.29 7.19 -4.10
N ASN A 25 -21.30 8.06 -4.09
CA ASN A 25 -21.36 9.18 -3.15
C ASN A 25 -21.29 8.75 -1.68
N LYS A 26 -21.74 7.51 -1.37
CA LYS A 26 -21.73 6.96 0.00
C LYS A 26 -20.34 6.49 0.44
N ILE A 27 -19.41 6.33 -0.50
CA ILE A 27 -18.09 5.73 -0.26
C ILE A 27 -16.92 6.65 -0.60
N ILE A 28 -17.16 7.74 -1.30
CA ILE A 28 -16.11 8.71 -1.64
C ILE A 28 -15.58 9.36 -0.37
N ILE A 29 -14.25 9.28 -0.18
CA ILE A 29 -13.57 10.02 0.89
C ILE A 29 -13.50 11.49 0.48
N LYS A 30 -14.49 12.29 0.85
CA LYS A 30 -14.61 13.70 0.46
C LYS A 30 -13.55 14.61 1.09
N ARG A 31 -13.09 14.29 2.32
CA ARG A 31 -12.03 15.07 3.00
C ARG A 31 -10.65 14.53 2.63
N THR A 32 -10.26 14.74 1.37
CA THR A 32 -8.95 14.30 0.86
C THR A 32 -7.89 15.35 1.21
N ILE A 33 -6.88 14.95 1.96
CA ILE A 33 -5.71 15.79 2.21
C ILE A 33 -4.89 15.85 0.92
N THR A 34 -4.58 17.07 0.47
CA THR A 34 -3.84 17.35 -0.75
C THR A 34 -2.52 18.04 -0.44
N ILE A 35 -1.64 18.10 -1.43
CA ILE A 35 -0.38 18.82 -1.35
C ILE A 35 -0.13 19.62 -2.62
N ASN A 36 0.59 20.73 -2.50
CA ASN A 36 0.98 21.56 -3.63
C ASN A 36 2.14 20.92 -4.41
N PRO A 37 2.19 21.00 -5.77
CA PRO A 37 3.29 20.47 -6.56
C PRO A 37 4.66 21.12 -6.27
N ASN A 38 4.68 22.32 -5.72
CA ASN A 38 5.90 23.02 -5.31
C ASN A 38 6.37 22.68 -3.89
N ALA A 39 5.58 21.96 -3.10
CA ALA A 39 6.00 21.44 -1.80
C ALA A 39 7.22 20.51 -1.94
N SER A 40 8.01 20.39 -0.89
CA SER A 40 9.18 19.53 -0.88
C SER A 40 8.82 18.06 -0.63
N LEU A 41 9.78 17.18 -0.92
CA LEU A 41 9.70 15.76 -0.55
C LEU A 41 9.57 15.58 0.97
N LEU A 42 10.21 16.47 1.75
CA LEU A 42 10.09 16.45 3.21
C LEU A 42 8.66 16.78 3.66
N ASP A 43 8.05 17.85 3.11
CA ASP A 43 6.67 18.22 3.42
C ASP A 43 5.71 17.08 3.09
N ALA A 44 5.88 16.44 1.92
CA ALA A 44 5.07 15.31 1.51
C ALA A 44 5.17 14.13 2.50
N ARG A 45 6.38 13.82 2.94
CA ARG A 45 6.63 12.78 3.94
C ARG A 45 5.98 13.12 5.28
N GLU A 46 6.16 14.35 5.76
CA GLU A 46 5.56 14.78 7.03
C GLU A 46 4.04 14.70 7.01
N VAL A 47 3.39 15.12 5.92
CA VAL A 47 1.94 15.03 5.78
C VAL A 47 1.48 13.57 5.79
N LEU A 48 2.16 12.66 5.06
CA LEU A 48 1.82 11.24 5.06
C LEU A 48 1.93 10.63 6.44
N VAL A 49 3.02 10.92 7.17
CA VAL A 49 3.27 10.38 8.53
C VAL A 49 2.27 10.96 9.53
N ARG A 50 2.14 12.29 9.59
CA ARG A 50 1.27 13.00 10.53
C ARG A 50 -0.19 12.56 10.45
N HIS A 51 -0.68 12.36 9.22
CA HIS A 51 -2.08 11.98 8.98
C HIS A 51 -2.28 10.48 8.75
N ASN A 52 -1.23 9.67 8.97
CA ASN A 52 -1.27 8.22 8.76
C ASN A 52 -1.79 7.81 7.37
N LEU A 53 -1.40 8.57 6.33
CA LEU A 53 -1.84 8.38 4.96
C LEU A 53 -0.84 7.53 4.18
N ARG A 54 -1.33 6.83 3.16
CA ARG A 54 -0.50 6.05 2.22
C ARG A 54 -0.28 6.76 0.90
N ARG A 55 -0.98 7.87 0.68
CA ARG A 55 -0.92 8.67 -0.56
C ARG A 55 -1.44 10.07 -0.33
N LEU A 56 -1.02 10.98 -1.22
CA LEU A 56 -1.54 12.34 -1.30
C LEU A 56 -1.90 12.64 -2.75
N VAL A 57 -3.02 13.32 -2.95
CA VAL A 57 -3.34 13.92 -4.25
C VAL A 57 -2.61 15.25 -4.33
N VAL A 58 -1.94 15.48 -5.44
CA VAL A 58 -1.28 16.75 -5.72
C VAL A 58 -2.25 17.61 -6.50
N THR A 59 -2.57 18.80 -6.00
CA THR A 59 -3.51 19.73 -6.63
C THR A 59 -2.85 21.07 -6.94
N ASP A 60 -3.28 21.69 -8.02
CA ASP A 60 -2.94 23.07 -8.33
C ASP A 60 -3.73 24.08 -7.46
N SER A 61 -3.55 25.37 -7.74
CA SER A 61 -4.25 26.47 -7.05
C SER A 61 -5.78 26.48 -7.28
N LYS A 62 -6.25 25.85 -8.35
CA LYS A 62 -7.67 25.70 -8.69
C LYS A 62 -8.29 24.42 -8.09
N LYS A 63 -7.55 23.69 -7.25
CA LYS A 63 -7.92 22.38 -6.70
C LYS A 63 -8.09 21.26 -7.74
N CYS A 64 -7.59 21.46 -8.96
CA CYS A 64 -7.54 20.41 -9.96
C CYS A 64 -6.40 19.44 -9.63
N PRO A 65 -6.62 18.12 -9.65
CA PRO A 65 -5.55 17.17 -9.41
C PRO A 65 -4.59 17.12 -10.59
N VAL A 66 -3.30 17.31 -10.29
CA VAL A 66 -2.20 17.32 -11.28
C VAL A 66 -1.24 16.15 -11.07
N GLY A 67 -1.38 15.42 -9.96
CA GLY A 67 -0.54 14.26 -9.65
C GLY A 67 -1.05 13.50 -8.44
N ILE A 68 -0.39 12.37 -8.20
CA ILE A 68 -0.55 11.58 -6.99
C ILE A 68 0.82 11.08 -6.52
N ILE A 69 1.05 11.06 -5.21
CA ILE A 69 2.24 10.50 -4.60
C ILE A 69 1.86 9.45 -3.55
N THR A 70 2.69 8.44 -3.38
CA THR A 70 2.51 7.36 -2.43
C THR A 70 3.76 7.16 -1.57
N GLU A 71 3.64 6.39 -0.47
CA GLU A 71 4.80 5.96 0.33
C GLU A 71 5.90 5.33 -0.55
N LYS A 72 5.49 4.54 -1.56
CA LYS A 72 6.43 3.92 -2.51
C LYS A 72 7.21 4.96 -3.32
N ASP A 73 6.56 6.04 -3.76
CA ASP A 73 7.22 7.08 -4.55
C ASP A 73 8.21 7.85 -3.68
N ILE A 74 7.85 8.13 -2.42
CA ILE A 74 8.76 8.74 -1.43
C ILE A 74 9.99 7.86 -1.20
N VAL A 75 9.81 6.57 -0.91
CA VAL A 75 10.91 5.62 -0.67
C VAL A 75 11.83 5.55 -1.88
N LYS A 76 11.27 5.39 -3.09
CA LYS A 76 12.07 5.36 -4.33
C LYS A 76 12.83 6.66 -4.58
N THR A 77 12.19 7.79 -4.32
CA THR A 77 12.82 9.11 -4.52
C THR A 77 13.95 9.32 -3.55
N ILE A 78 13.77 9.02 -2.27
CA ILE A 78 14.83 9.09 -1.26
C ILE A 78 16.00 8.17 -1.64
N TYR A 79 15.71 6.98 -2.14
CA TYR A 79 16.73 6.03 -2.60
C TYR A 79 17.54 6.59 -3.79
N ALA A 80 16.88 7.26 -4.72
CA ALA A 80 17.51 7.82 -5.92
C ALA A 80 18.15 9.22 -5.71
N LEU A 81 18.01 9.78 -4.51
CA LEU A 81 18.35 11.19 -4.24
C LEU A 81 19.85 11.46 -4.29
N GLY A 82 20.69 10.46 -3.94
CA GLY A 82 22.11 10.67 -3.73
C GLY A 82 22.35 11.73 -2.66
N ASP A 83 23.25 12.67 -2.95
CA ASP A 83 23.67 13.73 -2.01
C ASP A 83 22.76 14.96 -1.99
N LYS A 84 21.65 14.94 -2.77
CA LYS A 84 20.72 16.08 -2.82
C LYS A 84 19.93 16.20 -1.52
N PRO A 85 19.82 17.41 -0.95
CA PRO A 85 19.00 17.62 0.23
C PRO A 85 17.53 17.27 -0.03
N ILE A 86 16.91 16.52 0.86
CA ILE A 86 15.51 16.10 0.75
C ILE A 86 14.54 17.29 0.57
N LYS A 87 14.88 18.45 1.16
CA LYS A 87 14.09 19.69 1.03
C LYS A 87 14.17 20.31 -0.36
N SER A 88 15.20 20.02 -1.15
CA SER A 88 15.38 20.59 -2.50
C SER A 88 14.54 19.91 -3.56
N VAL A 89 14.03 18.73 -3.29
CA VAL A 89 13.26 17.94 -4.26
C VAL A 89 11.78 18.29 -4.15
N LYS A 90 11.22 18.84 -5.22
CA LYS A 90 9.80 19.21 -5.29
C LYS A 90 8.92 18.00 -5.61
N VAL A 91 7.70 18.01 -5.07
CA VAL A 91 6.67 16.99 -5.33
C VAL A 91 6.43 16.80 -6.82
N SER A 92 6.42 17.87 -7.60
CA SER A 92 6.25 17.83 -9.06
C SER A 92 7.32 17.02 -9.81
N GLY A 93 8.49 16.82 -9.19
CA GLY A 93 9.60 16.06 -9.77
C GLY A 93 9.48 14.55 -9.62
N PHE A 94 8.64 14.06 -8.68
CA PHE A 94 8.50 12.62 -8.42
C PHE A 94 7.06 12.12 -8.35
N MET A 95 6.07 13.01 -8.42
CA MET A 95 4.66 12.61 -8.47
C MET A 95 4.33 11.84 -9.74
N SER A 96 3.41 10.91 -9.65
CA SER A 96 2.81 10.24 -10.80
C SER A 96 1.82 11.21 -11.46
N LYS A 97 2.09 11.63 -12.71
CA LYS A 97 1.24 12.55 -13.49
C LYS A 97 0.10 11.85 -14.22
N LYS A 98 0.25 10.54 -14.48
CA LYS A 98 -0.80 9.74 -15.11
C LYS A 98 -1.87 9.41 -14.09
N LEU A 99 -2.88 10.26 -14.01
CA LEU A 99 -4.02 10.09 -13.13
C LEU A 99 -5.06 9.17 -13.75
N ILE A 100 -5.60 8.27 -12.95
CA ILE A 100 -6.78 7.47 -13.29
C ILE A 100 -7.93 8.06 -12.48
N THR A 101 -8.94 8.53 -13.19
CA THR A 101 -10.08 9.24 -12.62
C THR A 101 -11.39 8.57 -12.99
N ILE A 102 -12.41 8.81 -12.20
CA ILE A 102 -13.80 8.42 -12.44
C ILE A 102 -14.74 9.57 -12.08
N LYS A 103 -15.97 9.45 -12.54
CA LYS A 103 -17.08 10.28 -12.10
C LYS A 103 -17.85 9.58 -10.99
N LYS A 104 -18.56 10.33 -10.16
CA LYS A 104 -19.41 9.76 -9.11
C LYS A 104 -20.59 8.92 -9.62
N THR A 105 -20.91 9.03 -10.91
CA THR A 105 -21.93 8.23 -11.58
C THR A 105 -21.46 6.84 -12.01
N ASP A 106 -20.13 6.60 -11.98
CA ASP A 106 -19.56 5.30 -12.32
C ASP A 106 -19.85 4.26 -11.24
N SER A 107 -19.68 2.98 -11.56
CA SER A 107 -19.96 1.89 -10.63
C SER A 107 -18.74 1.46 -9.83
N ILE A 108 -18.96 0.77 -8.69
CA ILE A 108 -17.90 0.09 -7.93
C ILE A 108 -17.15 -0.92 -8.78
N TYR A 109 -17.86 -1.59 -9.67
CA TYR A 109 -17.28 -2.55 -10.59
C TYR A 109 -16.29 -1.91 -11.56
N ASP A 110 -16.62 -0.70 -12.07
CA ASP A 110 -15.70 0.07 -12.90
C ASP A 110 -14.47 0.50 -12.12
N CYS A 111 -14.65 0.89 -10.85
CA CYS A 111 -13.54 1.16 -9.94
C CYS A 111 -12.62 -0.07 -9.79
N ALA A 112 -13.19 -1.25 -9.54
CA ALA A 112 -12.43 -2.48 -9.37
C ALA A 112 -11.66 -2.84 -10.65
N LYS A 113 -12.33 -2.76 -11.82
CA LYS A 113 -11.69 -2.97 -13.13
C LYS A 113 -10.53 -2.02 -13.40
N LEU A 114 -10.74 -0.72 -13.15
CA LEU A 114 -9.69 0.28 -13.33
C LEU A 114 -8.51 0.06 -12.39
N MET A 115 -8.78 -0.29 -11.12
CA MET A 115 -7.73 -0.61 -10.14
C MET A 115 -6.93 -1.85 -10.55
N LYS A 116 -7.60 -2.89 -11.06
CA LYS A 116 -6.96 -4.12 -11.56
C LYS A 116 -6.13 -3.82 -12.81
N LYS A 117 -6.73 -3.20 -13.84
CA LYS A 117 -6.08 -2.90 -15.13
C LYS A 117 -4.83 -2.03 -14.98
N ASN A 118 -4.88 -1.03 -14.09
CA ASN A 118 -3.79 -0.07 -13.91
C ASN A 118 -2.86 -0.41 -12.73
N HIS A 119 -3.09 -1.52 -12.03
CA HIS A 119 -2.32 -1.93 -10.83
C HIS A 119 -2.23 -0.86 -9.74
N ILE A 120 -3.32 -0.08 -9.57
CA ILE A 120 -3.43 0.99 -8.60
C ILE A 120 -4.31 0.59 -7.40
N SER A 121 -4.21 1.34 -6.33
CA SER A 121 -4.94 1.08 -5.09
C SER A 121 -5.88 2.22 -4.68
N SER A 122 -6.03 3.21 -5.54
CA SER A 122 -7.01 4.30 -5.40
C SER A 122 -7.29 4.93 -6.75
N ILE A 123 -8.45 5.55 -6.85
CA ILE A 123 -8.92 6.29 -8.01
C ILE A 123 -9.36 7.66 -7.53
N ILE A 124 -9.03 8.69 -8.29
CA ILE A 124 -9.43 10.06 -8.03
C ILE A 124 -10.85 10.25 -8.57
N VAL A 125 -11.72 10.83 -7.75
CA VAL A 125 -13.07 11.19 -8.17
C VAL A 125 -13.11 12.69 -8.47
N LEU A 126 -13.58 13.02 -9.67
CA LEU A 126 -13.71 14.39 -10.12
C LEU A 126 -15.19 14.79 -10.17
N ASP A 127 -15.44 16.07 -9.92
CA ASP A 127 -16.71 16.69 -10.26
C ASP A 127 -16.82 16.98 -11.77
N ASN A 128 -17.94 17.58 -12.17
CA ASN A 128 -18.19 17.91 -13.58
C ASN A 128 -17.24 19.00 -14.15
N ASN A 129 -16.57 19.76 -13.27
CA ASN A 129 -15.63 20.82 -13.62
C ASN A 129 -14.17 20.34 -13.60
N GLY A 130 -13.92 19.06 -13.33
CA GLY A 130 -12.57 18.50 -13.23
C GLY A 130 -11.88 18.80 -11.89
N ILE A 131 -12.63 19.30 -10.91
CA ILE A 131 -12.13 19.57 -9.55
C ILE A 131 -12.14 18.29 -8.73
N LEU A 132 -11.18 18.14 -7.83
CA LEU A 132 -11.09 17.00 -6.91
C LEU A 132 -12.32 16.95 -6.00
N GLU A 133 -13.14 15.93 -6.14
CA GLU A 133 -14.25 15.64 -5.23
C GLU A 133 -13.83 14.68 -4.11
N GLY A 134 -12.96 13.73 -4.41
CA GLY A 134 -12.48 12.79 -3.41
C GLY A 134 -11.64 11.64 -3.96
N LEU A 135 -11.48 10.61 -3.14
CA LEU A 135 -10.78 9.37 -3.47
C LEU A 135 -11.67 8.15 -3.17
N ILE A 136 -11.51 7.13 -3.99
CA ILE A 136 -11.96 5.76 -3.69
C ILE A 136 -10.74 4.86 -3.62
N THR A 137 -10.65 4.03 -2.59
CA THR A 137 -9.52 3.13 -2.34
C THR A 137 -9.95 1.66 -2.36
N LYS A 138 -8.98 0.73 -2.46
CA LYS A 138 -9.25 -0.71 -2.27
C LYS A 138 -9.91 -1.01 -0.92
N THR A 139 -9.65 -0.19 0.11
CA THR A 139 -10.30 -0.36 1.42
C THR A 139 -11.80 -0.17 1.34
N ASP A 140 -12.24 0.86 0.60
CA ASP A 140 -13.65 1.17 0.44
C ASP A 140 -14.37 0.05 -0.32
N LEU A 141 -13.77 -0.44 -1.43
CA LEU A 141 -14.31 -1.55 -2.21
C LEU A 141 -14.44 -2.84 -1.38
N VAL A 142 -13.40 -3.14 -0.59
CA VAL A 142 -13.38 -4.33 0.27
C VAL A 142 -14.38 -4.21 1.43
N SER A 143 -14.59 -3.01 1.99
CA SER A 143 -15.60 -2.77 3.03
C SER A 143 -17.02 -3.02 2.50
N ILE A 144 -17.29 -2.58 1.27
CA ILE A 144 -18.58 -2.84 0.61
C ILE A 144 -18.78 -4.33 0.33
N PHE A 145 -17.73 -5.01 -0.13
CA PHE A 145 -17.79 -6.45 -0.32
C PHE A 145 -18.23 -7.15 0.97
N LEU A 146 -17.74 -6.74 2.13
CA LEU A 146 -18.12 -7.31 3.43
C LEU A 146 -19.61 -7.15 3.73
N THR A 147 -20.18 -5.98 3.42
CA THR A 147 -21.58 -5.66 3.74
C THR A 147 -22.59 -6.28 2.77
N HIS A 148 -22.15 -6.65 1.56
CA HIS A 148 -23.03 -7.14 0.49
C HIS A 148 -22.72 -8.57 0.02
N ALA A 149 -21.63 -9.19 0.50
CA ALA A 149 -21.28 -10.55 0.14
C ALA A 149 -22.23 -11.56 0.83
N ILE A 150 -23.14 -12.10 0.07
CA ILE A 150 -24.15 -13.08 0.55
C ILE A 150 -23.62 -14.52 0.42
N SER A 151 -22.55 -14.74 -0.32
CA SER A 151 -22.03 -16.08 -0.60
C SER A 151 -20.66 -16.31 0.04
N PRO A 152 -20.46 -17.45 0.73
CA PRO A 152 -19.16 -17.79 1.31
C PRO A 152 -18.14 -18.07 0.21
N LEU A 153 -17.24 -17.15 -0.02
CA LEU A 153 -16.07 -17.32 -0.88
C LEU A 153 -14.87 -17.71 -0.01
N LYS A 154 -14.31 -18.89 -0.27
CA LYS A 154 -13.16 -19.38 0.51
C LYS A 154 -11.86 -18.65 0.15
N ILE A 155 -11.07 -18.31 1.16
CA ILE A 155 -9.75 -17.67 1.01
C ILE A 155 -8.87 -18.46 0.04
N SER A 156 -8.86 -19.79 0.16
CA SER A 156 -8.10 -20.69 -0.70
C SER A 156 -8.37 -20.56 -2.20
N LYS A 157 -9.50 -19.94 -2.60
CA LYS A 157 -9.87 -19.74 -4.00
C LYS A 157 -9.27 -18.51 -4.63
N ILE A 158 -9.00 -17.47 -3.82
CA ILE A 158 -8.52 -16.17 -4.33
C ILE A 158 -7.15 -15.76 -3.79
N MET A 159 -6.61 -16.45 -2.76
CA MET A 159 -5.30 -16.12 -2.19
C MET A 159 -4.17 -16.29 -3.20
N THR A 160 -3.17 -15.46 -3.12
CA THR A 160 -1.89 -15.64 -3.81
C THR A 160 -1.08 -16.73 -3.12
N ARG A 161 -0.72 -17.81 -3.87
CA ARG A 161 0.01 -18.96 -3.32
C ARG A 161 1.53 -18.79 -3.36
N ASN A 162 2.06 -18.26 -4.45
CA ASN A 162 3.50 -18.04 -4.63
C ASN A 162 3.89 -16.72 -3.96
N VAL A 163 4.16 -16.79 -2.64
CA VAL A 163 4.49 -15.62 -1.83
C VAL A 163 5.99 -15.42 -1.80
N ILE A 164 6.43 -14.22 -2.16
CA ILE A 164 7.81 -13.80 -1.98
C ILE A 164 7.99 -13.47 -0.50
N THR A 165 8.98 -14.10 0.11
CA THR A 165 9.27 -14.01 1.54
C THR A 165 10.73 -13.69 1.78
N SER A 166 11.04 -13.28 3.01
CA SER A 166 12.40 -13.06 3.49
C SER A 166 12.55 -13.63 4.90
N MET A 167 13.77 -13.69 5.41
CA MET A 167 14.07 -14.17 6.74
C MET A 167 14.38 -13.01 7.70
N PRO A 168 14.23 -13.19 9.04
CA PRO A 168 14.52 -12.12 10.00
C PRO A 168 15.95 -11.56 9.90
N GLY A 169 16.92 -12.40 9.51
CA GLY A 169 18.33 -12.02 9.38
C GLY A 169 18.72 -11.36 8.06
N ASP A 170 17.82 -11.30 7.08
CA ASP A 170 18.11 -10.69 5.78
C ASP A 170 18.29 -9.18 5.92
N SER A 171 19.21 -8.59 5.13
CA SER A 171 19.46 -7.16 5.14
C SER A 171 18.26 -6.38 4.61
N LEU A 172 18.06 -5.16 5.10
CA LEU A 172 16.97 -4.30 4.61
C LEU A 172 17.15 -3.96 3.14
N LEU A 173 18.38 -3.84 2.64
CA LEU A 173 18.66 -3.63 1.23
C LEU A 173 18.11 -4.79 0.38
N TYR A 174 18.33 -6.03 0.82
CA TYR A 174 17.78 -7.21 0.15
C TYR A 174 16.25 -7.21 0.17
N VAL A 175 15.63 -6.97 1.33
CA VAL A 175 14.17 -6.89 1.47
C VAL A 175 13.57 -5.80 0.57
N GLU A 176 14.22 -4.63 0.51
CA GLU A 176 13.79 -3.55 -0.37
C GLU A 176 13.90 -3.94 -1.85
N SER A 177 15.01 -4.58 -2.23
CA SER A 177 15.19 -5.05 -3.60
C SER A 177 14.09 -6.01 -4.02
N LEU A 178 13.66 -6.92 -3.14
CA LEU A 178 12.53 -7.83 -3.38
C LEU A 178 11.21 -7.06 -3.61
N LEU A 179 10.92 -6.02 -2.82
CA LEU A 179 9.74 -5.17 -3.00
C LEU A 179 9.73 -4.48 -4.37
N ILE A 180 10.89 -3.94 -4.77
CA ILE A 180 11.03 -3.16 -6.00
C ILE A 180 10.96 -4.05 -7.24
N HIS A 181 11.80 -5.09 -7.30
CA HIS A 181 11.91 -5.97 -8.47
C HIS A 181 10.63 -6.75 -8.73
N ASN A 182 10.00 -7.26 -7.66
CA ASN A 182 8.77 -8.03 -7.79
C ASN A 182 7.51 -7.16 -7.82
N ARG A 183 7.65 -5.83 -7.76
CA ARG A 183 6.54 -4.85 -7.78
C ARG A 183 5.47 -5.12 -6.72
N ILE A 184 5.86 -5.72 -5.59
CA ILE A 184 4.97 -6.02 -4.46
C ILE A 184 5.04 -4.89 -3.43
N THR A 185 4.02 -4.80 -2.58
CA THR A 185 3.91 -3.73 -1.58
C THR A 185 4.21 -4.18 -0.16
N ARG A 186 4.45 -5.48 0.02
CA ARG A 186 4.76 -6.10 1.32
C ARG A 186 5.51 -7.40 1.14
N ILE A 187 6.28 -7.75 2.14
CA ILE A 187 6.99 -9.03 2.26
C ILE A 187 6.62 -9.65 3.61
N VAL A 188 6.34 -10.94 3.59
CA VAL A 188 6.20 -11.72 4.82
C VAL A 188 7.58 -12.22 5.24
N ILE A 189 7.96 -11.91 6.48
CA ILE A 189 9.15 -12.43 7.12
C ILE A 189 8.77 -13.72 7.79
N GLN A 190 9.50 -14.79 7.45
CA GLN A 190 9.19 -16.12 7.96
C GLN A 190 10.41 -16.85 8.54
N ARG A 191 10.14 -17.78 9.44
CA ARG A 191 11.12 -18.77 9.95
C ARG A 191 10.48 -20.15 9.87
N ASN A 192 11.08 -21.09 9.13
CA ASN A 192 10.56 -22.45 8.94
C ASN A 192 9.09 -22.48 8.44
N LYS A 193 8.75 -21.62 7.48
CA LYS A 193 7.39 -21.43 6.95
C LYS A 193 6.37 -20.85 7.95
N ILE A 194 6.81 -20.42 9.14
CA ILE A 194 5.96 -19.72 10.10
C ILE A 194 6.14 -18.21 9.89
N PRO A 195 5.07 -17.45 9.62
CA PRO A 195 5.17 -16.00 9.49
C PRO A 195 5.48 -15.37 10.84
N VAL A 196 6.58 -14.62 10.95
CA VAL A 196 7.04 -13.97 12.17
C VAL A 196 7.00 -12.45 12.09
N GLY A 197 6.87 -11.89 10.89
CA GLY A 197 6.76 -10.44 10.67
C GLY A 197 6.24 -10.09 9.29
N ILE A 198 5.94 -8.80 9.10
CA ILE A 198 5.60 -8.21 7.79
C ILE A 198 6.38 -6.90 7.67
N ILE A 199 6.93 -6.67 6.47
CA ILE A 199 7.53 -5.41 6.06
C ILE A 199 6.78 -4.85 4.86
N THR A 200 6.54 -3.55 4.87
CA THR A 200 5.89 -2.78 3.79
C THR A 200 6.73 -1.55 3.44
N TYR A 201 6.39 -0.84 2.36
CA TYR A 201 7.05 0.44 2.07
C TYR A 201 6.93 1.46 3.22
N ARG A 202 5.86 1.41 4.02
CA ARG A 202 5.68 2.27 5.19
C ARG A 202 6.81 2.15 6.20
N ASP A 203 7.31 0.95 6.41
CA ASP A 203 8.34 0.67 7.39
C ASP A 203 9.70 1.24 6.95
N PHE A 204 9.91 1.44 5.64
CA PHE A 204 11.10 2.10 5.09
C PHE A 204 11.04 3.63 5.14
N VAL A 205 9.87 4.24 5.21
CA VAL A 205 9.74 5.71 5.25
C VAL A 205 10.44 6.32 6.48
N PRO A 206 10.26 5.80 7.71
CA PRO A 206 11.06 6.20 8.86
C PRO A 206 12.51 5.73 8.80
N ALA A 207 12.75 4.48 8.34
CA ALA A 207 14.07 3.87 8.35
C ALA A 207 15.08 4.54 7.41
N LYS A 208 14.63 5.17 6.33
CA LYS A 208 15.50 5.89 5.36
C LYS A 208 15.84 7.31 5.77
N LEU A 209 15.05 7.90 6.64
CA LEU A 209 15.46 9.12 7.34
C LEU A 209 15.92 8.66 8.71
N PRO A 210 17.21 8.78 9.03
CA PRO A 210 17.69 8.29 10.29
C PRO A 210 16.79 8.82 11.41
N TYR A 211 16.06 7.94 12.06
CA TYR A 211 15.13 8.27 13.14
C TYR A 211 15.85 9.01 14.27
N TRP A 212 17.11 8.63 14.51
CA TRP A 212 18.02 9.31 15.43
C TRP A 212 18.44 10.71 14.97
N LEU A 213 18.35 11.05 13.66
CA LEU A 213 18.48 12.43 13.16
C LEU A 213 17.23 13.28 13.41
N SER A 214 16.07 12.64 13.68
CA SER A 214 14.80 13.37 13.86
C SER A 214 14.39 13.56 15.31
N GLN A 215 14.94 12.81 16.27
CA GLN A 215 14.39 12.82 17.63
C GLN A 215 15.36 13.07 18.79
N SER A 216 16.66 12.95 18.66
CA SER A 216 17.53 13.15 19.83
C SER A 216 19.04 13.18 19.58
N ALA A 217 19.50 13.27 18.36
CA ALA A 217 20.93 13.41 18.17
C ALA A 217 21.35 14.79 18.63
N ASP A 218 22.25 14.83 19.59
CA ASP A 218 23.02 16.02 19.89
C ASP A 218 23.51 16.63 18.56
N PRO A 219 23.21 17.90 18.26
CA PRO A 219 23.67 18.56 17.04
C PRO A 219 25.17 18.34 16.77
N LYS A 220 25.98 18.16 17.81
CA LYS A 220 27.41 17.84 17.73
C LYS A 220 27.67 16.39 17.25
N GLU A 221 26.84 15.42 17.59
CA GLU A 221 26.99 14.04 17.06
C GLU A 221 26.61 13.97 15.57
N VAL A 222 25.58 14.73 15.17
CA VAL A 222 25.20 14.85 13.76
C VAL A 222 26.31 15.52 12.94
N GLU A 223 26.92 16.57 13.47
CA GLU A 223 28.03 17.29 12.86
C GLU A 223 29.30 16.42 12.78
N ASN A 224 29.64 15.70 13.84
CA ASN A 224 30.73 14.73 13.86
C ASN A 224 30.54 13.57 12.88
N TYR A 225 29.32 13.13 12.68
CA TYR A 225 29.00 12.10 11.69
C TYR A 225 29.09 12.65 10.26
N ARG A 226 28.63 13.89 10.03
CA ARG A 226 28.82 14.60 8.76
C ARG A 226 30.29 14.83 8.40
N MET A 227 31.13 15.15 9.38
CA MET A 227 32.55 15.37 9.16
C MET A 227 33.34 14.07 8.96
N LYS A 228 32.89 12.94 9.50
CA LYS A 228 33.54 11.63 9.34
C LYS A 228 33.17 10.94 8.04
N SER A 229 32.02 11.27 7.44
CA SER A 229 31.59 10.74 6.16
C SER A 229 31.99 11.70 5.04
N ASN A 230 33.08 11.40 4.31
CA ASN A 230 33.41 12.08 3.07
C ASN A 230 32.21 11.97 2.10
N ILE A 231 31.89 13.07 1.42
CA ILE A 231 30.66 13.24 0.61
C ILE A 231 30.47 12.14 -0.46
N GLY A 232 31.54 11.54 -0.98
CA GLY A 232 31.49 10.39 -1.89
C GLY A 232 31.11 9.06 -1.22
N GLU A 233 31.23 8.93 0.07
CA GLU A 233 30.83 7.78 0.88
C GLU A 233 29.36 7.83 1.30
N PHE A 234 28.67 8.95 1.11
CA PHE A 234 27.30 9.12 1.58
C PHE A 234 26.29 8.23 0.83
N GLN A 235 26.46 7.98 -0.46
CA GLN A 235 25.67 6.98 -1.20
C GLN A 235 26.00 5.57 -0.73
N VAL A 236 27.26 5.27 -0.53
CA VAL A 236 27.74 4.00 0.01
C VAL A 236 27.28 3.85 1.46
N ASN A 237 27.28 4.92 2.27
CA ASN A 237 26.85 4.90 3.66
C ASN A 237 25.34 4.76 3.84
N GLN A 238 24.49 5.31 2.95
CA GLN A 238 23.06 5.03 2.98
C GLN A 238 22.75 3.56 2.59
N MET A 239 23.46 3.03 1.60
CA MET A 239 23.40 1.61 1.26
C MET A 239 23.98 0.74 2.38
N ASN A 240 25.13 1.13 2.94
CA ASN A 240 25.76 0.43 4.07
C ASN A 240 24.85 0.43 5.29
N HIS A 241 24.16 1.53 5.59
CA HIS A 241 23.21 1.57 6.69
C HIS A 241 22.07 0.56 6.51
N LEU A 242 21.51 0.46 5.29
CA LEU A 242 20.49 -0.56 4.97
C LEU A 242 21.07 -1.99 4.95
N LEU A 243 22.37 -2.15 4.74
CA LEU A 243 23.05 -3.46 4.85
C LEU A 243 23.24 -3.89 6.31
N HIS A 244 23.46 -2.94 7.22
CA HIS A 244 23.63 -3.22 8.65
C HIS A 244 22.30 -3.56 9.34
N PHE A 245 21.18 -2.95 8.91
CA PHE A 245 19.87 -3.28 9.44
C PHE A 245 19.33 -4.57 8.83
N LYS A 246 18.70 -5.37 9.66
CA LYS A 246 18.04 -6.63 9.28
C LYS A 246 16.53 -6.46 9.23
N ALA A 247 15.88 -7.38 8.57
CA ALA A 247 14.41 -7.41 8.49
C ALA A 247 13.75 -7.38 9.88
N VAL A 248 14.34 -8.06 10.86
CA VAL A 248 13.84 -8.10 12.25
C VAL A 248 13.82 -6.73 12.92
N ASP A 249 14.68 -5.80 12.51
CA ASP A 249 14.81 -4.48 13.16
C ASP A 249 13.67 -3.53 12.83
N ILE A 250 13.00 -3.74 11.69
CA ILE A 250 11.89 -2.87 11.24
C ILE A 250 10.58 -3.59 10.98
N MET A 251 10.56 -4.93 10.98
CA MET A 251 9.32 -5.66 10.70
C MET A 251 8.27 -5.40 11.78
N SER A 252 7.01 -5.33 11.38
CA SER A 252 5.89 -5.47 12.31
C SER A 252 5.83 -6.93 12.77
N PRO A 253 6.16 -7.25 14.04
CA PRO A 253 6.23 -8.62 14.52
C PRO A 253 4.83 -9.22 14.74
N ASN A 254 4.77 -10.56 14.90
CA ASN A 254 3.55 -11.29 15.20
C ASN A 254 2.38 -10.97 14.27
N PRO A 255 2.52 -11.21 12.96
CA PRO A 255 1.50 -10.83 12.00
C PRO A 255 0.20 -11.60 12.26
N ILE A 256 -0.92 -10.89 12.11
CA ILE A 256 -2.23 -11.52 12.13
C ILE A 256 -2.31 -12.46 10.92
N THR A 257 -2.65 -13.71 11.16
CA THR A 257 -2.81 -14.75 10.14
C THR A 257 -4.25 -15.18 9.98
N VAL A 258 -4.56 -15.88 8.90
CA VAL A 258 -5.89 -16.47 8.68
C VAL A 258 -5.77 -17.87 8.10
N GLU A 259 -6.62 -18.80 8.54
CA GLU A 259 -6.67 -20.17 8.01
C GLU A 259 -7.23 -20.18 6.59
N PHE A 260 -6.65 -21.03 5.73
CA PHE A 260 -6.93 -21.09 4.29
C PHE A 260 -8.36 -21.49 3.93
N ASP A 261 -9.05 -22.20 4.82
CA ASP A 261 -10.41 -22.72 4.64
C ASP A 261 -11.48 -21.74 5.13
N LYS A 262 -11.09 -20.63 5.76
CA LYS A 262 -12.01 -19.59 6.19
C LYS A 262 -12.63 -18.84 5.01
N ASP A 263 -13.70 -18.14 5.30
CA ASP A 263 -14.37 -17.25 4.35
C ASP A 263 -13.57 -15.96 4.14
N VAL A 264 -13.62 -15.40 2.94
CA VAL A 264 -12.99 -14.11 2.59
C VAL A 264 -13.50 -12.98 3.48
N GLY A 265 -14.77 -13.02 3.90
CA GLY A 265 -15.34 -12.06 4.84
C GLY A 265 -14.57 -11.98 6.17
N VAL A 266 -14.04 -13.11 6.67
CA VAL A 266 -13.19 -13.13 7.86
C VAL A 266 -11.88 -12.36 7.62
N ALA A 267 -11.25 -12.59 6.48
CA ALA A 267 -10.03 -11.86 6.12
C ALA A 267 -10.29 -10.35 5.97
N VAL A 268 -11.41 -9.98 5.33
CA VAL A 268 -11.83 -8.59 5.19
C VAL A 268 -12.03 -7.92 6.54
N LEU A 269 -12.77 -8.57 7.43
CA LEU A 269 -13.03 -8.06 8.77
C LEU A 269 -11.73 -7.84 9.55
N LEU A 270 -10.81 -8.81 9.51
CA LEU A 270 -9.49 -8.67 10.13
C LEU A 270 -8.68 -7.52 9.54
N MET A 271 -8.70 -7.36 8.21
CA MET A 271 -7.99 -6.27 7.53
C MET A 271 -8.54 -4.89 7.90
N ILE A 272 -9.87 -4.74 7.98
CA ILE A 272 -10.51 -3.46 8.31
C ILE A 272 -10.26 -3.12 9.78
N ARG A 273 -10.56 -4.06 10.69
CA ARG A 273 -10.44 -3.85 12.13
C ARG A 273 -9.03 -3.47 12.56
N ASN A 274 -8.01 -4.03 11.92
CA ASN A 274 -6.61 -3.80 12.28
C ASN A 274 -5.90 -2.79 11.37
N GLY A 275 -6.59 -2.13 10.44
CA GLY A 275 -6.00 -1.14 9.53
C GLY A 275 -4.96 -1.70 8.56
N ILE A 276 -4.92 -3.03 8.37
CA ILE A 276 -3.96 -3.73 7.52
C ILE A 276 -4.55 -4.05 6.15
N SER A 277 -3.71 -4.40 5.21
CA SER A 277 -4.14 -4.61 3.82
C SER A 277 -3.75 -5.97 3.25
N GLY A 278 -3.37 -6.91 4.11
CA GLY A 278 -3.10 -8.31 3.75
C GLY A 278 -2.73 -9.14 4.95
N LEU A 279 -2.98 -10.43 4.85
CA LEU A 279 -2.81 -11.42 5.90
C LEU A 279 -2.07 -12.64 5.34
N PRO A 280 -1.02 -13.14 6.00
CA PRO A 280 -0.49 -14.46 5.67
C PRO A 280 -1.58 -15.51 5.86
N VAL A 281 -1.71 -16.40 4.89
CA VAL A 281 -2.66 -17.53 4.94
C VAL A 281 -1.91 -18.76 5.39
N VAL A 282 -2.43 -19.40 6.43
CA VAL A 282 -1.78 -20.55 7.05
C VAL A 282 -2.64 -21.82 6.95
N LYS A 283 -1.96 -22.96 7.05
CA LYS A 283 -2.53 -24.27 7.29
C LYS A 283 -1.69 -24.96 8.36
N LYS A 284 -2.29 -25.27 9.52
CA LYS A 284 -1.54 -25.80 10.68
C LYS A 284 -0.32 -24.93 11.00
N SER A 285 -0.53 -23.63 11.16
CA SER A 285 0.47 -22.59 11.46
C SER A 285 1.55 -22.37 10.38
N LYS A 286 1.63 -23.19 9.34
CA LYS A 286 2.58 -23.01 8.24
C LYS A 286 1.96 -22.15 7.14
N MET A 287 2.70 -21.16 6.67
CA MET A 287 2.26 -20.27 5.61
C MET A 287 2.17 -21.04 4.28
N ILE A 288 1.03 -20.88 3.60
CA ILE A 288 0.75 -21.47 2.29
C ILE A 288 0.31 -20.44 1.25
N GLY A 289 0.19 -19.19 1.64
CA GLY A 289 -0.23 -18.10 0.77
C GLY A 289 -0.33 -16.76 1.50
N ILE A 290 -0.82 -15.76 0.79
CA ILE A 290 -1.19 -14.45 1.32
C ILE A 290 -2.53 -14.04 0.71
N ILE A 291 -3.40 -13.42 1.50
CA ILE A 291 -4.60 -12.76 1.00
C ILE A 291 -4.49 -11.26 1.25
N THR A 292 -4.77 -10.47 0.24
CA THR A 292 -4.66 -9.00 0.28
C THR A 292 -5.94 -8.33 -0.22
N LYS A 293 -6.10 -7.05 0.05
CA LYS A 293 -7.18 -6.24 -0.56
C LYS A 293 -7.13 -6.28 -2.09
N THR A 294 -5.96 -6.52 -2.69
CA THR A 294 -5.81 -6.67 -4.14
C THR A 294 -6.49 -7.92 -4.65
N ASP A 295 -6.33 -9.05 -3.96
CA ASP A 295 -6.95 -10.32 -4.37
C ASP A 295 -8.47 -10.21 -4.33
N ILE A 296 -9.02 -9.53 -3.31
CA ILE A 296 -10.45 -9.29 -3.18
C ILE A 296 -10.97 -8.36 -4.27
N VAL A 297 -10.28 -7.24 -4.54
CA VAL A 297 -10.66 -6.31 -5.62
C VAL A 297 -10.56 -6.97 -6.99
N ASN A 298 -9.56 -7.83 -7.22
CA ASN A 298 -9.46 -8.60 -8.44
C ASN A 298 -10.63 -9.57 -8.59
N ALA A 299 -11.04 -10.23 -7.51
CA ALA A 299 -12.23 -11.09 -7.53
C ALA A 299 -13.53 -10.31 -7.83
N ILE A 300 -13.66 -9.07 -7.31
CA ILE A 300 -14.78 -8.18 -7.66
C ILE A 300 -14.73 -7.81 -9.16
N ALA A 301 -13.55 -7.54 -9.71
CA ALA A 301 -13.38 -7.13 -11.09
C ALA A 301 -13.58 -8.28 -12.11
N GLU A 302 -13.45 -9.52 -11.68
CA GLU A 302 -13.61 -10.74 -12.52
C GLU A 302 -15.02 -11.32 -12.48
N ALA A 303 -15.78 -10.91 -11.56
CA ALA A 303 -17.10 -11.36 -11.32
C ALA A 303 -18.12 -10.58 -12.15
#